data_34d2e7d274f9a0a328f8000871bfcc10
#
_entry.id   34d2e7d274f9a0a328f8000871bfcc10
#
_cell.length_a   1.000
_cell.length_b   1.000
_cell.length_c   1.000
_cell.angle_alpha   90.00
_cell.angle_beta   90.00
_cell.angle_gamma   90.00
#
_symmetry.space_group_name_H-M   'P 1'
#
loop_
_entity.id
_entity.type
_entity.pdbx_description
1 polymer ?
#
loop_
_entity_poly.entity_id
_entity_poly.type
_entity_poly.pdbx_seq_one_letter_code
_entity_poly.pdbx_strand_id
1 'polypeptide(L)'
;MSFTEHNVNGVIFDTAGTLSVGGVRHAFTTRHGGVSPAPFDSFNLASNRGDREENILENYRRLGAAVGFDASRAVGCRQIHSDLVRVAREEDAGKLRWDERPYDADALITNVPNLPLFAYGTDCCMITVYDPTSRSIAAIHAGWRGTASGIVLKALVTMMSLYGADPYTMRAAIGPAIGKCCFETDGDVADAFHELMDPAVDERIERCGDKYHIDLKSINRLWLLRSGLDPSRIDVHPDCTKCRPDRYWSHRGMGGERGGMAAVIVLTEDTL
;
A
#
# COMPACT_ATOMS: atom_id res chain seq x y z
N MET A 1 -2.89 -17.59 -5.87
CA MET A 1 -3.76 -16.80 -6.76
C MET A 1 -3.02 -15.57 -7.18
N SER A 2 -3.41 -14.93 -8.23
CA SER A 2 -2.56 -14.03 -8.97
C SER A 2 -3.18 -12.64 -8.98
N PHE A 3 -2.31 -11.66 -9.13
CA PHE A 3 -2.73 -10.32 -9.52
C PHE A 3 -3.17 -10.34 -10.98
N THR A 4 -4.18 -9.52 -11.28
CA THR A 4 -4.70 -9.30 -12.63
C THR A 4 -4.41 -7.86 -13.03
N GLU A 5 -3.76 -7.70 -14.20
CA GLU A 5 -3.53 -6.40 -14.80
C GLU A 5 -4.81 -5.91 -15.48
N HIS A 6 -5.09 -4.64 -15.32
CA HIS A 6 -6.16 -3.92 -15.99
C HIS A 6 -5.61 -2.74 -16.78
N ASN A 7 -6.21 -2.49 -17.93
CA ASN A 7 -5.97 -1.28 -18.72
C ASN A 7 -7.32 -0.64 -19.02
N VAL A 8 -7.65 0.41 -18.32
CA VAL A 8 -8.91 1.13 -18.49
C VAL A 8 -8.62 2.56 -18.94
N ASN A 9 -8.93 2.85 -20.18
CA ASN A 9 -8.66 4.16 -20.81
C ASN A 9 -7.19 4.62 -20.66
N GLY A 10 -6.26 3.67 -20.75
CA GLY A 10 -4.82 3.90 -20.64
C GLY A 10 -4.26 3.85 -19.21
N VAL A 11 -5.11 3.93 -18.17
CA VAL A 11 -4.67 3.73 -16.77
C VAL A 11 -4.40 2.24 -16.55
N ILE A 12 -3.16 1.91 -16.22
CA ILE A 12 -2.73 0.54 -15.96
C ILE A 12 -2.56 0.33 -14.45
N PHE A 13 -3.26 -0.66 -13.91
CA PHE A 13 -3.21 -1.02 -12.50
C PHE A 13 -3.43 -2.52 -12.30
N ASP A 14 -3.06 -3.02 -11.14
CA ASP A 14 -3.24 -4.41 -10.75
C ASP A 14 -4.30 -4.56 -9.66
N THR A 15 -5.07 -5.65 -9.71
CA THR A 15 -5.95 -6.09 -8.63
C THR A 15 -5.54 -7.47 -8.12
N ALA A 16 -5.73 -7.72 -6.83
CA ALA A 16 -5.46 -9.00 -6.19
C ALA A 16 -6.70 -9.91 -6.23
N GLY A 17 -6.51 -11.17 -6.56
CA GLY A 17 -7.62 -12.14 -6.62
C GLY A 17 -8.34 -12.31 -5.29
N THR A 18 -7.61 -12.27 -4.17
CA THR A 18 -8.18 -12.36 -2.81
C THR A 18 -9.15 -11.23 -2.46
N LEU A 19 -8.97 -10.05 -3.07
CA LEU A 19 -9.81 -8.87 -2.87
C LEU A 19 -10.80 -8.62 -4.03
N SER A 20 -10.83 -9.49 -5.04
CA SER A 20 -11.79 -9.45 -6.14
C SER A 20 -13.11 -10.11 -5.70
N VAL A 21 -13.75 -9.51 -4.69
CA VAL A 21 -15.00 -9.97 -4.07
C VAL A 21 -15.97 -8.80 -3.93
N GLY A 22 -17.26 -9.09 -3.71
CA GLY A 22 -18.25 -8.05 -3.46
C GLY A 22 -17.97 -7.22 -2.21
N GLY A 23 -18.46 -5.98 -2.18
CA GLY A 23 -18.33 -5.07 -1.03
C GLY A 23 -17.05 -4.24 -0.99
N VAL A 24 -16.09 -4.48 -1.88
CA VAL A 24 -14.82 -3.74 -1.91
C VAL A 24 -14.29 -3.57 -3.33
N ARG A 25 -13.66 -2.42 -3.62
CA ARG A 25 -12.81 -2.18 -4.79
C ARG A 25 -11.42 -1.81 -4.34
N HIS A 26 -10.42 -2.18 -5.13
CA HIS A 26 -9.03 -1.89 -4.83
C HIS A 26 -8.20 -1.83 -6.11
N ALA A 27 -7.05 -1.18 -6.03
CA ALA A 27 -6.06 -1.16 -7.10
C ALA A 27 -4.67 -0.89 -6.54
N PHE A 28 -3.66 -1.44 -7.21
CA PHE A 28 -2.25 -1.06 -7.08
C PHE A 28 -1.83 -0.42 -8.40
N THR A 29 -1.44 0.86 -8.34
CA THR A 29 -1.15 1.62 -9.57
C THR A 29 0.22 1.29 -10.14
N THR A 30 0.36 1.52 -11.44
CA THR A 30 1.65 1.55 -12.14
C THR A 30 2.04 3.01 -12.45
N ARG A 31 3.11 3.23 -13.22
CA ARG A 31 3.51 4.56 -13.70
C ARG A 31 2.82 5.00 -15.00
N HIS A 32 1.83 4.26 -15.49
CA HIS A 32 1.24 4.45 -16.81
C HIS A 32 -0.19 4.97 -16.77
N GLY A 33 -0.53 5.80 -17.78
CA GLY A 33 -1.90 6.25 -18.04
C GLY A 33 -2.26 7.61 -17.47
N GLY A 34 -1.27 8.35 -16.99
CA GLY A 34 -1.46 9.71 -16.47
C GLY A 34 -1.22 10.81 -17.49
N VAL A 35 -1.22 12.04 -16.98
CA VAL A 35 -1.00 13.28 -17.76
C VAL A 35 0.28 14.02 -17.34
N SER A 36 0.97 13.54 -16.33
CA SER A 36 2.18 14.18 -15.84
C SER A 36 3.30 14.11 -16.88
N PRO A 37 4.01 15.22 -17.14
CA PRO A 37 5.17 15.23 -18.04
C PRO A 37 6.41 14.65 -17.32
N ALA A 38 7.48 14.43 -18.09
CA ALA A 38 8.78 14.08 -17.52
C ALA A 38 9.23 15.15 -16.49
N PRO A 39 9.87 14.76 -15.38
CA PRO A 39 10.32 13.40 -15.02
C PRO A 39 9.25 12.52 -14.34
N PHE A 40 7.98 12.95 -14.31
CA PHE A 40 6.86 12.29 -13.64
C PHE A 40 5.97 11.46 -14.60
N ASP A 41 6.47 11.19 -15.81
CA ASP A 41 5.73 10.56 -16.90
C ASP A 41 5.40 9.07 -16.60
N SER A 42 4.11 8.78 -16.60
CA SER A 42 2.97 9.68 -16.82
C SER A 42 1.97 9.69 -15.65
N PHE A 43 1.90 8.62 -14.84
CA PHE A 43 0.91 8.45 -13.79
C PHE A 43 1.53 8.69 -12.42
N ASN A 44 1.62 9.96 -12.04
CA ASN A 44 2.14 10.38 -10.74
C ASN A 44 0.99 10.71 -9.77
N LEU A 45 1.04 10.12 -8.58
CA LEU A 45 0.08 10.37 -7.48
C LEU A 45 0.76 11.03 -6.26
N ALA A 46 2.05 11.35 -6.34
CA ALA A 46 2.78 11.99 -5.25
C ALA A 46 2.69 13.51 -5.32
N SER A 47 2.00 14.13 -4.36
CA SER A 47 1.71 15.57 -4.33
C SER A 47 2.84 16.47 -3.81
N ASN A 48 4.00 15.93 -3.44
CA ASN A 48 5.11 16.69 -2.84
C ASN A 48 6.44 16.49 -3.57
N ARG A 49 6.40 16.26 -4.89
CA ARG A 49 7.59 15.93 -5.70
C ARG A 49 7.92 16.94 -6.80
N GLY A 50 7.15 18.03 -6.90
CA GLY A 50 7.40 19.09 -7.88
C GLY A 50 6.61 18.98 -9.18
N ASP A 51 5.73 17.99 -9.31
CA ASP A 51 4.75 17.95 -10.40
C ASP A 51 3.65 18.99 -10.16
N ARG A 52 3.00 19.42 -11.24
CA ARG A 52 1.89 20.36 -11.17
C ARG A 52 0.67 19.70 -10.52
N GLU A 53 0.01 20.43 -9.63
CA GLU A 53 -1.15 19.92 -8.89
C GLU A 53 -2.28 19.47 -9.84
N GLU A 54 -2.52 20.24 -10.91
CA GLU A 54 -3.58 19.89 -11.88
C GLU A 54 -3.34 18.52 -12.52
N ASN A 55 -2.08 18.16 -12.79
CA ASN A 55 -1.73 16.84 -13.32
C ASN A 55 -2.04 15.75 -12.31
N ILE A 56 -1.68 15.98 -11.06
CA ILE A 56 -1.90 15.01 -9.96
C ILE A 56 -3.41 14.80 -9.75
N LEU A 57 -4.20 15.87 -9.67
CA LEU A 57 -5.65 15.79 -9.51
C LEU A 57 -6.31 15.07 -10.69
N GLU A 58 -5.86 15.34 -11.93
CA GLU A 58 -6.34 14.62 -13.10
C GLU A 58 -5.98 13.13 -13.05
N ASN A 59 -4.79 12.77 -12.55
CA ASN A 59 -4.40 11.38 -12.38
C ASN A 59 -5.30 10.68 -11.34
N TYR A 60 -5.63 11.33 -10.22
CA TYR A 60 -6.60 10.80 -9.27
C TYR A 60 -8.00 10.62 -9.89
N ARG A 61 -8.46 11.59 -10.66
CA ARG A 61 -9.75 11.50 -11.36
C ARG A 61 -9.77 10.33 -12.34
N ARG A 62 -8.69 10.12 -13.09
CA ARG A 62 -8.54 8.96 -14.00
C ARG A 62 -8.57 7.64 -13.26
N LEU A 63 -7.85 7.55 -12.13
CA LEU A 63 -7.84 6.36 -11.30
C LEU A 63 -9.26 6.06 -10.77
N GLY A 64 -9.95 7.06 -10.25
CA GLY A 64 -11.31 6.92 -9.75
C GLY A 64 -12.27 6.41 -10.83
N ALA A 65 -12.19 6.98 -12.04
CA ALA A 65 -12.99 6.52 -13.18
C ALA A 65 -12.64 5.07 -13.61
N ALA A 66 -11.36 4.69 -13.56
CA ALA A 66 -10.90 3.36 -13.98
C ALA A 66 -11.26 2.26 -12.97
N VAL A 67 -11.17 2.54 -11.68
CA VAL A 67 -11.43 1.58 -10.58
C VAL A 67 -12.90 1.62 -10.13
N GLY A 68 -13.57 2.75 -10.35
CA GLY A 68 -14.99 2.96 -10.02
C GLY A 68 -15.20 3.49 -8.60
N PHE A 69 -14.52 4.57 -8.24
CA PHE A 69 -14.75 5.32 -6.99
C PHE A 69 -14.71 6.83 -7.25
N ASP A 70 -15.29 7.60 -6.35
CA ASP A 70 -15.23 9.06 -6.38
C ASP A 70 -13.89 9.55 -5.82
N ALA A 71 -13.02 10.02 -6.71
CA ALA A 71 -11.69 10.52 -6.35
C ALA A 71 -11.75 11.81 -5.49
N SER A 72 -12.86 12.58 -5.56
CA SER A 72 -13.04 13.78 -4.75
C SER A 72 -13.22 13.48 -3.26
N ARG A 73 -13.55 12.24 -2.91
CA ARG A 73 -13.71 11.77 -1.53
C ARG A 73 -12.45 11.08 -0.96
N ALA A 74 -11.40 10.92 -1.76
CA ALA A 74 -10.22 10.18 -1.38
C ALA A 74 -9.51 10.78 -0.16
N VAL A 75 -8.99 9.90 0.71
CA VAL A 75 -8.25 10.24 1.92
C VAL A 75 -6.84 9.69 1.86
N GLY A 76 -5.88 10.55 2.14
CA GLY A 76 -4.48 10.16 2.35
C GLY A 76 -3.98 10.63 3.72
N CYS A 77 -2.85 10.08 4.16
CA CYS A 77 -2.13 10.57 5.34
C CYS A 77 -0.73 11.06 4.96
N ARG A 78 -0.12 11.89 5.80
CA ARG A 78 1.30 12.18 5.69
C ARG A 78 2.08 11.00 6.23
N GLN A 79 2.62 10.18 5.33
CA GLN A 79 3.42 9.01 5.68
C GLN A 79 4.79 9.44 6.15
N ILE A 80 5.10 9.12 7.40
CA ILE A 80 6.34 9.51 8.09
C ILE A 80 7.24 8.33 8.43
N HIS A 81 6.96 7.16 7.83
CA HIS A 81 7.63 5.88 8.08
C HIS A 81 7.54 5.43 9.55
N SER A 82 6.38 5.65 10.14
CA SER A 82 6.02 5.25 11.51
C SER A 82 5.24 3.92 11.52
N ASP A 83 4.71 3.59 12.68
CA ASP A 83 3.75 2.50 12.89
C ASP A 83 2.38 3.02 13.35
N LEU A 84 2.12 4.31 13.09
CA LEU A 84 0.89 4.98 13.50
C LEU A 84 -0.27 4.59 12.58
N VAL A 85 -1.36 4.17 13.21
CA VAL A 85 -2.65 3.83 12.58
C VAL A 85 -3.68 4.90 12.93
N ARG A 86 -4.44 5.37 11.95
CA ARG A 86 -5.52 6.34 12.15
C ARG A 86 -6.83 5.86 11.54
N VAL A 87 -7.90 6.23 12.20
CA VAL A 87 -9.27 6.02 11.70
C VAL A 87 -9.62 7.16 10.76
N ALA A 88 -9.89 6.86 9.51
CA ALA A 88 -10.46 7.82 8.57
C ALA A 88 -11.98 7.85 8.71
N ARG A 89 -12.56 9.05 8.75
CA ARG A 89 -13.97 9.32 8.96
C ARG A 89 -14.55 10.10 7.81
N GLU A 90 -15.86 10.28 7.79
CA GLU A 90 -16.57 11.05 6.78
C GLU A 90 -16.05 12.48 6.64
N GLU A 91 -15.69 13.13 7.73
CA GLU A 91 -15.13 14.49 7.74
C GLU A 91 -13.72 14.60 7.12
N ASP A 92 -13.07 13.46 6.85
CA ASP A 92 -11.77 13.41 6.19
C ASP A 92 -11.88 13.30 4.66
N ALA A 93 -13.10 13.12 4.14
CA ALA A 93 -13.34 13.00 2.71
C ALA A 93 -12.76 14.19 1.94
N GLY A 94 -12.01 13.89 0.87
CA GLY A 94 -11.39 14.88 -0.01
C GLY A 94 -10.05 15.44 0.47
N LYS A 95 -9.56 15.05 1.65
CA LYS A 95 -8.27 15.52 2.17
C LYS A 95 -7.11 14.74 1.58
N LEU A 96 -6.85 14.99 0.32
CA LEU A 96 -5.87 14.28 -0.48
C LEU A 96 -4.55 15.05 -0.66
N ARG A 97 -4.61 16.38 -0.69
CA ARG A 97 -3.43 17.23 -0.82
C ARG A 97 -2.52 17.05 0.40
N TRP A 98 -1.21 17.14 0.18
CA TRP A 98 -0.23 16.89 1.25
C TRP A 98 -0.43 17.77 2.49
N ASP A 99 -0.72 19.05 2.28
CA ASP A 99 -0.94 20.05 3.32
C ASP A 99 -2.32 19.94 4.00
N GLU A 100 -3.29 19.31 3.33
CA GLU A 100 -4.64 19.09 3.85
C GLU A 100 -4.83 17.73 4.53
N ARG A 101 -3.87 16.81 4.38
CA ARG A 101 -3.95 15.48 4.97
C ARG A 101 -4.08 15.56 6.49
N PRO A 102 -5.10 14.90 7.07
CA PRO A 102 -5.48 15.16 8.46
C PRO A 102 -4.50 14.58 9.48
N TYR A 103 -3.69 13.58 9.06
CA TYR A 103 -2.90 12.79 9.99
C TYR A 103 -1.46 12.56 9.54
N ASP A 104 -0.56 12.58 10.51
CA ASP A 104 0.74 11.92 10.43
C ASP A 104 0.51 10.46 10.80
N ALA A 105 0.60 9.57 9.82
CA ALA A 105 0.37 8.14 9.99
C ALA A 105 0.89 7.36 8.78
N ASP A 106 0.99 6.05 8.94
CA ASP A 106 1.38 5.16 7.85
C ASP A 106 0.32 4.08 7.56
N ALA A 107 -0.76 4.06 8.34
CA ALA A 107 -1.94 3.26 8.05
C ALA A 107 -3.24 4.04 8.30
N LEU A 108 -4.19 3.88 7.40
CA LEU A 108 -5.56 4.35 7.53
C LEU A 108 -6.49 3.16 7.58
N ILE A 109 -7.49 3.20 8.48
CA ILE A 109 -8.58 2.22 8.56
C ILE A 109 -9.91 2.93 8.55
N THR A 110 -10.95 2.28 8.01
CA THR A 110 -12.32 2.80 8.05
C THR A 110 -13.38 1.71 7.87
N ASN A 111 -14.59 1.97 8.31
CA ASN A 111 -15.79 1.23 7.93
C ASN A 111 -16.83 2.12 7.21
N VAL A 112 -16.42 3.32 6.80
CA VAL A 112 -17.27 4.27 6.07
C VAL A 112 -17.31 3.85 4.59
N PRO A 113 -18.52 3.59 4.01
CA PRO A 113 -18.66 3.29 2.59
C PRO A 113 -18.26 4.48 1.71
N ASN A 114 -17.80 4.18 0.49
CA ASN A 114 -17.45 5.17 -0.52
C ASN A 114 -16.41 6.19 -0.05
N LEU A 115 -15.57 5.83 0.93
CA LEU A 115 -14.43 6.62 1.40
C LEU A 115 -13.13 5.94 0.95
N PRO A 116 -12.52 6.31 -0.19
CA PRO A 116 -11.31 5.67 -0.70
C PRO A 116 -10.10 5.99 0.16
N LEU A 117 -9.44 4.97 0.69
CA LEU A 117 -8.20 5.09 1.45
C LEU A 117 -7.00 4.86 0.55
N PHE A 118 -5.98 5.70 0.70
CA PHE A 118 -4.73 5.62 -0.07
C PHE A 118 -3.53 5.33 0.83
N ALA A 119 -2.71 4.36 0.40
CA ALA A 119 -1.34 4.20 0.85
C ALA A 119 -0.40 4.46 -0.34
N TYR A 120 0.62 5.29 -0.14
CA TYR A 120 1.58 5.65 -1.18
C TYR A 120 2.88 4.87 -1.01
N GLY A 121 3.44 4.41 -2.12
CA GLY A 121 4.68 3.66 -2.09
C GLY A 121 5.50 3.88 -3.36
N THR A 122 6.81 3.93 -3.15
CA THR A 122 7.79 3.86 -4.21
C THR A 122 8.94 3.06 -3.62
N ASP A 123 8.89 1.75 -3.81
CA ASP A 123 9.66 0.67 -3.19
C ASP A 123 9.09 0.13 -1.85
N CYS A 124 8.55 0.96 -0.97
CA CYS A 124 7.90 0.47 0.26
C CYS A 124 6.67 -0.38 -0.05
N CYS A 125 6.39 -1.36 0.81
CA CYS A 125 5.19 -2.18 0.69
C CYS A 125 3.94 -1.35 0.89
N MET A 126 3.00 -1.45 -0.04
CA MET A 126 1.64 -0.97 0.09
C MET A 126 0.73 -2.18 0.32
N ILE A 127 -0.04 -2.16 1.38
CA ILE A 127 -0.86 -3.29 1.78
C ILE A 127 -2.30 -2.84 1.93
N THR A 128 -3.22 -3.60 1.35
CA THR A 128 -4.66 -3.38 1.50
C THR A 128 -5.29 -4.56 2.22
N VAL A 129 -6.21 -4.28 3.14
CA VAL A 129 -6.94 -5.30 3.91
C VAL A 129 -8.42 -5.00 3.84
N TYR A 130 -9.23 -6.05 3.72
CA TYR A 130 -10.69 -6.02 3.79
C TYR A 130 -11.20 -7.11 4.71
N ASP A 131 -12.07 -6.74 5.64
CA ASP A 131 -12.88 -7.71 6.39
C ASP A 131 -14.35 -7.60 5.96
N PRO A 132 -14.91 -8.67 5.33
CA PRO A 132 -16.29 -8.68 4.92
C PRO A 132 -17.28 -8.75 6.10
N THR A 133 -16.87 -9.28 7.26
CA THR A 133 -17.72 -9.45 8.44
C THR A 133 -18.05 -8.11 9.09
N SER A 134 -17.03 -7.32 9.38
CA SER A 134 -17.20 -5.97 9.97
C SER A 134 -17.41 -4.88 8.92
N ARG A 135 -17.27 -5.22 7.61
CA ARG A 135 -17.25 -4.24 6.53
C ARG A 135 -16.27 -3.12 6.80
N SER A 136 -15.02 -3.48 7.08
CA SER A 136 -13.94 -2.54 7.34
C SER A 136 -12.76 -2.80 6.42
N ILE A 137 -11.99 -1.73 6.14
CA ILE A 137 -10.83 -1.75 5.26
C ILE A 137 -9.63 -1.07 5.90
N ALA A 138 -8.44 -1.43 5.42
CA ALA A 138 -7.20 -0.72 5.72
C ALA A 138 -6.37 -0.48 4.46
N ALA A 139 -5.70 0.68 4.39
CA ALA A 139 -4.61 0.99 3.48
C ALA A 139 -3.36 1.27 4.31
N ILE A 140 -2.29 0.49 4.10
CA ILE A 140 -1.11 0.48 4.95
C ILE A 140 0.14 0.72 4.11
N HIS A 141 0.94 1.70 4.48
CA HIS A 141 2.30 1.88 4.00
C HIS A 141 3.27 1.23 5.00
N ALA A 142 3.99 0.21 4.55
CA ALA A 142 4.96 -0.52 5.35
C ALA A 142 6.37 -0.38 4.73
N GLY A 143 7.05 0.72 5.00
CA GLY A 143 8.47 0.85 4.82
C GLY A 143 9.22 -0.04 5.83
N TRP A 144 10.55 -0.15 5.76
CA TRP A 144 11.30 -1.05 6.64
C TRP A 144 11.08 -0.74 8.13
N ARG A 145 11.00 0.54 8.53
CA ARG A 145 10.72 0.93 9.92
C ARG A 145 9.33 0.49 10.37
N GLY A 146 8.30 0.78 9.58
CA GLY A 146 6.94 0.35 9.88
C GLY A 146 6.80 -1.18 9.88
N THR A 147 7.51 -1.89 8.99
CA THR A 147 7.55 -3.35 8.97
C THR A 147 8.19 -3.91 10.26
N ALA A 148 9.36 -3.39 10.67
CA ALA A 148 10.03 -3.80 11.91
C ALA A 148 9.20 -3.46 13.15
N SER A 149 8.51 -2.31 13.18
CA SER A 149 7.64 -1.90 14.28
C SER A 149 6.26 -2.58 14.26
N GLY A 150 5.99 -3.47 13.28
CA GLY A 150 4.76 -4.25 13.22
C GLY A 150 3.50 -3.45 12.85
N ILE A 151 3.60 -2.46 11.94
CA ILE A 151 2.45 -1.63 11.55
C ILE A 151 1.26 -2.45 11.05
N VAL A 152 1.50 -3.56 10.35
CA VAL A 152 0.44 -4.48 9.90
C VAL A 152 -0.31 -5.05 11.08
N LEU A 153 0.40 -5.58 12.09
CA LEU A 153 -0.20 -6.12 13.31
C LEU A 153 -1.06 -5.05 14.02
N LYS A 154 -0.51 -3.83 14.14
CA LYS A 154 -1.22 -2.71 14.78
C LYS A 154 -2.48 -2.31 14.02
N ALA A 155 -2.44 -2.27 12.70
CA ALA A 155 -3.61 -1.96 11.89
C ALA A 155 -4.71 -3.01 12.06
N LEU A 156 -4.37 -4.30 12.01
CA LEU A 156 -5.34 -5.37 12.16
C LEU A 156 -5.92 -5.43 13.58
N VAL A 157 -5.08 -5.29 14.61
CA VAL A 157 -5.55 -5.21 16.01
C VAL A 157 -6.51 -4.02 16.19
N THR A 158 -6.23 -2.89 15.55
CA THR A 158 -7.11 -1.73 15.61
C THR A 158 -8.44 -2.00 14.90
N MET A 159 -8.45 -2.67 13.73
CA MET A 159 -9.69 -3.09 13.04
C MET A 159 -10.51 -4.06 13.91
N MET A 160 -9.86 -5.07 14.51
CA MET A 160 -10.52 -6.00 15.43
C MET A 160 -11.13 -5.29 16.62
N SER A 161 -10.38 -4.39 17.25
CA SER A 161 -10.81 -3.67 18.45
C SER A 161 -11.95 -2.69 18.21
N LEU A 162 -11.92 -1.95 17.10
CA LEU A 162 -12.88 -0.88 16.83
C LEU A 162 -14.11 -1.34 16.05
N TYR A 163 -13.93 -2.32 15.16
CA TYR A 163 -15.00 -2.74 14.24
C TYR A 163 -15.46 -4.18 14.47
N GLY A 164 -14.80 -4.92 15.37
CA GLY A 164 -15.09 -6.33 15.55
C GLY A 164 -14.68 -7.18 14.34
N ALA A 165 -13.67 -6.73 13.61
CA ALA A 165 -13.18 -7.44 12.43
C ALA A 165 -12.63 -8.80 12.80
N ASP A 166 -12.90 -9.81 11.94
CA ASP A 166 -12.52 -11.20 12.19
C ASP A 166 -11.31 -11.59 11.32
N PRO A 167 -10.15 -11.87 11.90
CA PRO A 167 -8.96 -12.26 11.14
C PRO A 167 -9.18 -13.51 10.28
N TYR A 168 -10.09 -14.40 10.65
CA TYR A 168 -10.43 -15.58 9.85
C TYR A 168 -11.19 -15.24 8.56
N THR A 169 -11.86 -14.10 8.50
CA THR A 169 -12.56 -13.64 7.30
C THR A 169 -11.80 -12.56 6.53
N MET A 170 -10.84 -11.92 7.17
CA MET A 170 -10.00 -10.90 6.54
C MET A 170 -9.31 -11.41 5.28
N ARG A 171 -9.16 -10.52 4.32
CA ARG A 171 -8.45 -10.70 3.05
C ARG A 171 -7.43 -9.59 2.90
N ALA A 172 -6.25 -9.90 2.42
CA ALA A 172 -5.17 -8.93 2.28
C ALA A 172 -4.43 -9.08 0.96
N ALA A 173 -3.87 -7.98 0.49
CA ALA A 173 -2.96 -7.96 -0.63
C ALA A 173 -1.75 -7.06 -0.35
N ILE A 174 -0.56 -7.57 -0.63
CA ILE A 174 0.69 -6.82 -0.63
C ILE A 174 1.03 -6.50 -2.07
N GLY A 175 1.05 -5.22 -2.42
CA GLY A 175 1.30 -4.72 -3.77
C GLY A 175 2.75 -4.83 -4.23
N PRO A 176 3.05 -4.32 -5.44
CA PRO A 176 4.41 -4.24 -5.94
C PRO A 176 5.27 -3.37 -5.01
N ALA A 177 6.44 -3.88 -4.67
CA ALA A 177 7.40 -3.23 -3.78
C ALA A 177 8.82 -3.65 -4.15
N ILE A 178 9.84 -3.03 -3.56
CA ILE A 178 11.22 -3.49 -3.76
C ILE A 178 11.35 -4.93 -3.24
N GLY A 179 11.88 -5.81 -4.07
CA GLY A 179 12.11 -7.20 -3.69
C GLY A 179 13.43 -7.38 -2.94
N LYS A 180 13.58 -8.54 -2.27
CA LYS A 180 14.84 -8.97 -1.63
C LYS A 180 16.05 -8.82 -2.57
N CYS A 181 15.85 -9.11 -3.86
CA CYS A 181 16.88 -8.98 -4.89
C CYS A 181 17.52 -7.60 -5.01
N CYS A 182 16.81 -6.54 -4.55
CA CYS A 182 17.23 -5.15 -4.73
C CYS A 182 17.22 -4.32 -3.44
N PHE A 183 16.61 -4.83 -2.36
CA PHE A 183 16.58 -4.14 -1.08
C PHE A 183 17.84 -4.49 -0.27
N GLU A 184 18.97 -4.00 -0.76
CA GLU A 184 20.26 -4.02 -0.07
C GLU A 184 20.30 -2.90 0.98
N THR A 185 20.78 -3.22 2.19
CA THR A 185 20.81 -2.31 3.34
C THR A 185 22.12 -2.45 4.13
N ASP A 186 22.38 -1.48 4.98
CA ASP A 186 23.43 -1.55 5.98
C ASP A 186 22.98 -2.35 7.21
N GLY A 187 23.90 -2.57 8.15
CA GLY A 187 23.66 -3.37 9.35
C GLY A 187 22.58 -2.80 10.26
N ASP A 188 22.47 -1.48 10.37
CA ASP A 188 21.45 -0.80 11.20
C ASP A 188 20.00 -1.20 10.85
N VAL A 189 19.73 -1.43 9.58
CA VAL A 189 18.41 -1.91 9.14
C VAL A 189 18.21 -3.38 9.49
N ALA A 190 19.24 -4.22 9.31
CA ALA A 190 19.17 -5.64 9.66
C ALA A 190 19.03 -5.80 11.18
N ASP A 191 19.78 -5.02 11.97
CA ASP A 191 19.75 -5.05 13.43
C ASP A 191 18.34 -4.75 13.96
N ALA A 192 17.63 -3.78 13.37
CA ALA A 192 16.24 -3.47 13.76
C ALA A 192 15.27 -4.66 13.58
N PHE A 193 15.57 -5.59 12.67
CA PHE A 193 14.80 -6.82 12.52
C PHE A 193 15.31 -7.93 13.44
N HIS A 194 16.63 -8.05 13.66
CA HIS A 194 17.21 -9.03 14.59
C HIS A 194 16.80 -8.75 16.05
N GLU A 195 16.60 -7.47 16.43
CA GLU A 195 16.08 -7.10 17.75
C GLU A 195 14.69 -7.67 18.05
N LEU A 196 13.94 -8.10 17.03
CA LEU A 196 12.66 -8.80 17.22
C LEU A 196 12.85 -10.22 17.80
N MET A 197 14.07 -10.76 17.78
CA MET A 197 14.42 -12.11 18.25
C MET A 197 13.51 -13.20 17.67
N ASP A 198 13.25 -13.11 16.38
CA ASP A 198 12.28 -13.94 15.68
C ASP A 198 12.94 -14.72 14.55
N PRO A 199 13.18 -16.03 14.73
CA PRO A 199 13.82 -16.87 13.71
C PRO A 199 13.12 -16.82 12.34
N ALA A 200 11.78 -16.70 12.32
CA ALA A 200 11.07 -16.61 11.05
C ALA A 200 11.31 -15.28 10.34
N VAL A 201 11.61 -14.20 11.06
CA VAL A 201 12.06 -12.93 10.47
C VAL A 201 13.50 -13.07 9.98
N ASP A 202 14.38 -13.66 10.77
CA ASP A 202 15.81 -13.85 10.44
C ASP A 202 16.01 -14.65 9.13
N GLU A 203 15.19 -15.67 8.88
CA GLU A 203 15.19 -16.44 7.62
C GLU A 203 14.95 -15.58 6.37
N ARG A 204 14.40 -14.37 6.53
CA ARG A 204 14.09 -13.43 5.45
C ARG A 204 15.17 -12.38 5.23
N ILE A 205 16.24 -12.46 6.02
CA ILE A 205 17.41 -11.58 5.97
C ILE A 205 18.59 -12.40 5.49
N GLU A 206 19.26 -11.94 4.45
CA GLU A 206 20.46 -12.58 3.89
C GLU A 206 21.64 -11.63 3.98
N ARG A 207 22.72 -12.10 4.59
CA ARG A 207 23.96 -11.34 4.64
C ARG A 207 24.76 -11.55 3.36
N CYS A 208 25.13 -10.45 2.72
CA CYS A 208 25.93 -10.43 1.49
C CYS A 208 27.18 -9.56 1.70
N GLY A 209 28.27 -10.16 2.16
CA GLY A 209 29.47 -9.42 2.58
C GLY A 209 29.19 -8.53 3.77
N ASP A 210 29.36 -7.21 3.59
CA ASP A 210 29.11 -6.20 4.62
C ASP A 210 27.69 -5.61 4.58
N LYS A 211 26.86 -6.09 3.63
CA LYS A 211 25.47 -5.65 3.43
C LYS A 211 24.48 -6.77 3.73
N TYR A 212 23.21 -6.41 3.73
CA TYR A 212 22.09 -7.32 3.94
C TYR A 212 21.02 -7.13 2.87
N HIS A 213 20.41 -8.23 2.46
CA HIS A 213 19.21 -8.23 1.61
C HIS A 213 18.01 -8.69 2.43
N ILE A 214 16.96 -7.87 2.49
CA ILE A 214 15.81 -8.12 3.35
C ILE A 214 14.53 -8.26 2.51
N ASP A 215 13.74 -9.31 2.78
CA ASP A 215 12.45 -9.55 2.11
C ASP A 215 11.30 -8.92 2.88
N LEU A 216 11.08 -7.62 2.67
CA LEU A 216 10.00 -6.88 3.34
C LEU A 216 8.60 -7.43 3.02
N LYS A 217 8.36 -7.92 1.80
CA LYS A 217 7.07 -8.50 1.42
C LYS A 217 6.78 -9.76 2.22
N SER A 218 7.77 -10.65 2.35
CA SER A 218 7.64 -11.88 3.12
C SER A 218 7.51 -11.62 4.62
N ILE A 219 8.16 -10.59 5.17
CA ILE A 219 8.00 -10.21 6.59
C ILE A 219 6.59 -9.66 6.82
N ASN A 220 6.10 -8.76 5.97
CA ASN A 220 4.73 -8.25 6.11
C ASN A 220 3.67 -9.36 5.93
N ARG A 221 3.91 -10.33 5.04
CA ARG A 221 3.08 -11.54 4.94
C ARG A 221 3.10 -12.35 6.23
N LEU A 222 4.25 -12.48 6.89
CA LEU A 222 4.35 -13.15 8.17
C LEU A 222 3.50 -12.45 9.25
N TRP A 223 3.49 -11.11 9.27
CA TRP A 223 2.64 -10.34 10.19
C TRP A 223 1.14 -10.57 9.93
N LEU A 224 0.71 -10.65 8.68
CA LEU A 224 -0.68 -11.00 8.33
C LEU A 224 -1.04 -12.39 8.84
N LEU A 225 -0.18 -13.39 8.62
CA LEU A 225 -0.39 -14.75 9.09
C LEU A 225 -0.47 -14.83 10.63
N ARG A 226 0.40 -14.12 11.34
CA ARG A 226 0.40 -14.06 12.81
C ARG A 226 -0.81 -13.35 13.39
N SER A 227 -1.43 -12.48 12.61
CA SER A 227 -2.71 -11.88 12.98
C SER A 227 -3.90 -12.84 12.81
N GLY A 228 -3.68 -14.05 12.29
CA GLY A 228 -4.70 -15.07 12.14
C GLY A 228 -5.33 -15.16 10.74
N LEU A 229 -4.83 -14.42 9.75
CA LEU A 229 -5.34 -14.55 8.39
C LEU A 229 -5.00 -15.91 7.77
N ASP A 230 -5.97 -16.48 7.06
CA ASP A 230 -5.75 -17.69 6.27
C ASP A 230 -4.74 -17.42 5.13
N PRO A 231 -3.71 -18.28 4.95
CA PRO A 231 -2.73 -18.13 3.87
C PRO A 231 -3.33 -18.00 2.47
N SER A 232 -4.48 -18.61 2.22
CA SER A 232 -5.20 -18.56 0.94
C SER A 232 -5.91 -17.21 0.68
N ARG A 233 -5.99 -16.36 1.71
CA ARG A 233 -6.61 -15.03 1.66
C ARG A 233 -5.58 -13.90 1.61
N ILE A 234 -4.32 -14.23 1.37
CA ILE A 234 -3.22 -13.28 1.28
C ILE A 234 -2.57 -13.41 -0.10
N ASP A 235 -2.70 -12.39 -0.92
CA ASP A 235 -1.94 -12.28 -2.16
C ASP A 235 -0.70 -11.38 -1.96
N VAL A 236 0.41 -11.80 -2.57
CA VAL A 236 1.66 -11.03 -2.58
C VAL A 236 2.09 -10.82 -4.03
N HIS A 237 2.25 -9.55 -4.43
CA HIS A 237 2.68 -9.22 -5.79
C HIS A 237 4.11 -9.71 -6.03
N PRO A 238 4.39 -10.44 -7.14
CA PRO A 238 5.71 -11.00 -7.39
C PRO A 238 6.76 -9.95 -7.76
N ASP A 239 6.36 -8.86 -8.42
CA ASP A 239 7.29 -7.90 -8.99
C ASP A 239 8.11 -7.13 -7.95
N CYS A 240 9.36 -6.86 -8.34
CA CYS A 240 10.22 -5.89 -7.69
C CYS A 240 10.16 -4.58 -8.45
N THR A 241 9.84 -3.48 -7.76
CA THR A 241 9.70 -2.15 -8.38
C THR A 241 10.98 -1.67 -9.04
N LYS A 242 12.16 -1.94 -8.44
CA LYS A 242 13.46 -1.58 -9.02
C LYS A 242 13.81 -2.43 -10.26
N CYS A 243 13.41 -3.69 -10.31
CA CYS A 243 13.65 -4.56 -11.46
C CYS A 243 12.72 -4.24 -12.65
N ARG A 244 11.61 -3.57 -12.41
CA ARG A 244 10.60 -3.24 -13.41
C ARG A 244 10.39 -1.71 -13.53
N PRO A 245 11.45 -0.93 -13.88
CA PRO A 245 11.37 0.52 -14.05
C PRO A 245 10.48 0.93 -15.22
N ASP A 246 10.25 0.01 -16.15
CA ASP A 246 9.29 0.12 -17.24
C ASP A 246 7.84 0.23 -16.74
N ARG A 247 7.55 -0.32 -15.56
CA ARG A 247 6.18 -0.45 -15.03
C ARG A 247 5.96 0.35 -13.76
N TYR A 248 6.98 0.52 -12.92
CA TYR A 248 6.87 1.12 -11.60
C TYR A 248 7.84 2.25 -11.37
N TRP A 249 7.45 3.20 -10.52
CA TRP A 249 8.38 4.12 -9.90
C TRP A 249 9.21 3.39 -8.85
N SER A 250 10.53 3.62 -8.84
CA SER A 250 11.44 3.09 -7.83
C SER A 250 12.33 4.20 -7.28
N HIS A 251 12.29 4.40 -5.97
CA HIS A 251 13.19 5.34 -5.31
C HIS A 251 14.65 4.88 -5.39
N ARG A 252 14.88 3.61 -5.13
CA ARG A 252 16.20 3.00 -5.17
C ARG A 252 16.77 2.95 -6.61
N GLY A 253 15.90 2.86 -7.61
CA GLY A 253 16.31 2.77 -9.00
C GLY A 253 16.48 4.12 -9.68
N MET A 254 15.66 5.12 -9.34
CA MET A 254 15.56 6.41 -10.05
C MET A 254 16.03 7.61 -9.22
N GLY A 255 16.27 7.43 -7.90
CA GLY A 255 16.63 8.53 -7.02
C GLY A 255 15.47 9.47 -6.71
N GLY A 256 15.74 10.78 -6.59
CA GLY A 256 14.77 11.78 -6.12
C GLY A 256 13.76 12.25 -7.17
N GLU A 257 14.14 12.29 -8.45
CA GLU A 257 13.30 12.79 -9.55
C GLU A 257 12.42 11.66 -10.11
N ARG A 258 11.26 11.49 -9.53
CA ARG A 258 10.30 10.44 -9.89
C ARG A 258 8.90 10.76 -9.42
N GLY A 259 7.93 10.15 -10.04
CA GLY A 259 6.55 10.11 -9.52
C GLY A 259 6.39 9.17 -8.33
N GLY A 260 5.15 8.95 -7.93
CA GLY A 260 4.75 8.03 -6.87
C GLY A 260 3.55 7.19 -7.26
N MET A 261 3.52 5.96 -6.75
CA MET A 261 2.41 5.02 -6.89
C MET A 261 1.56 5.02 -5.63
N ALA A 262 0.39 4.42 -5.74
CA ALA A 262 -0.49 4.19 -4.61
C ALA A 262 -1.18 2.83 -4.68
N ALA A 263 -1.53 2.32 -3.51
CA ALA A 263 -2.61 1.37 -3.34
C ALA A 263 -3.85 2.14 -2.90
N VAL A 264 -4.99 1.82 -3.49
CA VAL A 264 -6.30 2.34 -3.08
C VAL A 264 -7.22 1.19 -2.72
N ILE A 265 -8.03 1.40 -1.69
CA ILE A 265 -9.10 0.49 -1.30
C ILE A 265 -10.32 1.28 -0.85
N VAL A 266 -11.51 0.83 -1.23
CA VAL A 266 -12.78 1.50 -0.91
C VAL A 266 -13.88 0.47 -0.69
N LEU A 267 -14.68 0.65 0.37
CA LEU A 267 -15.92 -0.09 0.59
C LEU A 267 -16.98 0.38 -0.40
N THR A 268 -17.69 -0.55 -1.02
CA THR A 268 -18.86 -0.24 -1.84
C THR A 268 -20.14 -0.45 -1.04
N GLU A 269 -21.24 0.20 -1.45
CA GLU A 269 -22.55 -0.02 -0.82
C GLU A 269 -23.15 -1.38 -1.20
N ASP A 270 -22.70 -1.96 -2.32
CA ASP A 270 -23.19 -3.25 -2.81
C ASP A 270 -22.84 -4.33 -1.78
N THR A 271 -23.85 -4.91 -1.18
CA THR A 271 -23.75 -6.16 -0.43
C THR A 271 -23.68 -7.33 -1.41
N LEU A 272 -22.98 -8.38 -1.01
CA LEU A 272 -22.93 -9.68 -1.72
C LEU A 272 -24.31 -10.17 -2.11
#